data_b730f18bc67620d32333394675a6a7ab
#
_entry.id   b730f18bc67620d32333394675a6a7ab
#
_cell.length_a   1.000
_cell.length_b   1.000
_cell.length_c   1.000
_cell.angle_alpha   90.00
_cell.angle_beta   90.00
_cell.angle_gamma   90.00
#
_symmetry.space_group_name_H-M   'P 1'
#
loop_
_entity.id
_entity.type
_entity.pdbx_description
1 polymer ?
#
loop_
_entity_poly.entity_id
_entity_poly.type
_entity_poly.pdbx_seq_one_letter_code
_entity_poly.pdbx_strand_id
1 'polypeptide(L)'
;IKSIGGNAVGHGGDINIFDDINRADDIIYKTLRDRTRARLYSIFVRQDSTTSSVTILIMQRLHEEDAAQLLLDMKLPKTYHLMLPMEYDPKRKCVTLPMGDSKTAWTDPRSKDKELLWPSRMPRSYVDELKIMLGTEYNRSSQLQQLPTAESGNIFKQDWFNIWDEKKAPACLCIVQS
;
A
#
# COMPACT_ATOMS: atom_id res chain seq x y z
N ILE A 1 -6.04 -17.19 -16.69
CA ILE A 1 -6.10 -15.77 -16.27
C ILE A 1 -7.55 -15.33 -16.34
N LYS A 2 -8.06 -14.74 -15.28
CA LYS A 2 -9.43 -14.20 -15.22
C LYS A 2 -9.39 -12.82 -14.55
N SER A 3 -10.23 -11.89 -15.01
CA SER A 3 -10.37 -10.61 -14.33
C SER A 3 -11.14 -10.81 -13.02
N ILE A 4 -10.85 -9.98 -12.02
CA ILE A 4 -11.57 -10.00 -10.73
C ILE A 4 -13.06 -9.66 -10.89
N GLY A 5 -13.43 -9.05 -12.03
CA GLY A 5 -14.80 -8.78 -12.47
C GLY A 5 -15.50 -9.96 -13.15
N GLY A 6 -14.76 -10.98 -13.59
CA GLY A 6 -15.28 -12.14 -14.29
C GLY A 6 -15.80 -13.24 -13.35
N ASN A 7 -16.40 -14.29 -13.96
CA ASN A 7 -16.85 -15.47 -13.25
C ASN A 7 -15.68 -16.32 -12.75
N ALA A 8 -15.08 -15.94 -11.64
CA ALA A 8 -14.17 -16.80 -10.89
C ALA A 8 -14.91 -17.78 -9.95
N VAL A 9 -16.24 -17.76 -10.01
CA VAL A 9 -17.13 -18.62 -9.20
C VAL A 9 -16.99 -20.07 -9.65
N GLY A 10 -16.69 -20.97 -8.71
CA GLY A 10 -16.61 -22.41 -8.98
C GLY A 10 -15.21 -22.95 -9.32
N HIS A 11 -14.17 -22.15 -9.26
CA HIS A 11 -12.79 -22.61 -9.40
C HIS A 11 -12.06 -22.51 -8.05
N GLY A 12 -11.55 -23.61 -7.56
CA GLY A 12 -10.56 -23.67 -6.50
C GLY A 12 -9.15 -23.61 -7.06
N GLY A 13 -8.14 -23.57 -6.20
CA GLY A 13 -6.74 -23.63 -6.56
C GLY A 13 -5.83 -23.56 -5.35
N ASP A 14 -4.69 -24.21 -5.45
CA ASP A 14 -3.66 -24.19 -4.41
C ASP A 14 -2.81 -22.91 -4.47
N ILE A 15 -2.70 -22.28 -5.64
CA ILE A 15 -1.95 -21.05 -5.84
C ILE A 15 -2.89 -20.01 -6.44
N ASN A 16 -3.14 -18.95 -5.69
CA ASN A 16 -3.93 -17.80 -6.12
C ASN A 16 -3.00 -16.61 -6.34
N ILE A 17 -2.93 -16.12 -7.57
CA ILE A 17 -2.13 -14.95 -7.94
C ILE A 17 -3.08 -13.82 -8.31
N PHE A 18 -2.97 -12.71 -7.59
CA PHE A 18 -3.70 -11.48 -7.84
C PHE A 18 -2.71 -10.42 -8.34
N ASP A 19 -2.97 -9.91 -9.52
CA ASP A 19 -2.14 -8.91 -10.17
C ASP A 19 -2.96 -7.66 -10.43
N ASP A 20 -2.54 -6.52 -9.85
CA ASP A 20 -3.16 -5.19 -9.96
C ASP A 20 -4.70 -5.20 -9.84
N ILE A 21 -5.22 -5.85 -8.80
CA ILE A 21 -6.68 -6.05 -8.61
C ILE A 21 -7.46 -4.77 -8.30
N ASN A 22 -6.78 -3.71 -7.88
CA ASN A 22 -7.35 -2.39 -7.70
C ASN A 22 -6.92 -1.48 -8.85
N ARG A 23 -7.88 -0.81 -9.48
CA ARG A 23 -7.60 0.20 -10.50
C ARG A 23 -7.45 1.57 -9.84
N ALA A 24 -6.51 2.38 -10.35
CA ALA A 24 -6.27 3.71 -9.82
C ALA A 24 -7.51 4.62 -9.88
N ASP A 25 -8.32 4.49 -10.94
CA ASP A 25 -9.54 5.29 -11.13
C ASP A 25 -10.68 4.86 -10.20
N ASP A 26 -10.70 3.59 -9.79
CA ASP A 26 -11.79 3.01 -9.02
C ASP A 26 -11.53 3.05 -7.52
N ILE A 27 -10.26 3.15 -7.11
CA ILE A 27 -9.84 2.96 -5.71
C ILE A 27 -10.37 4.03 -4.77
N ILE A 28 -10.68 5.22 -5.28
CA ILE A 28 -11.26 6.33 -4.51
C ILE A 28 -12.68 6.02 -4.03
N TYR A 29 -13.42 5.15 -4.75
CA TYR A 29 -14.80 4.81 -4.40
C TYR A 29 -14.86 3.67 -3.39
N LYS A 30 -15.40 3.96 -2.20
CA LYS A 30 -15.54 2.97 -1.12
C LYS A 30 -16.29 1.70 -1.58
N THR A 31 -17.36 1.87 -2.35
CA THR A 31 -18.16 0.74 -2.86
C THR A 31 -17.35 -0.23 -3.72
N LEU A 32 -16.41 0.27 -4.52
CA LEU A 32 -15.53 -0.56 -5.35
C LEU A 32 -14.45 -1.25 -4.50
N ARG A 33 -13.89 -0.58 -3.48
CA ARG A 33 -13.00 -1.20 -2.51
C ARG A 33 -13.70 -2.34 -1.75
N ASP A 34 -14.92 -2.11 -1.27
CA ASP A 34 -15.71 -3.12 -0.55
C ASP A 34 -16.03 -4.32 -1.45
N ARG A 35 -16.32 -4.09 -2.73
CA ARG A 35 -16.52 -5.15 -3.72
C ARG A 35 -15.25 -5.98 -3.96
N THR A 36 -14.10 -5.36 -4.07
CA THR A 36 -12.80 -6.06 -4.19
C THR A 36 -12.53 -6.89 -2.94
N ARG A 37 -12.77 -6.34 -1.76
CA ARG A 37 -12.65 -7.03 -0.47
C ARG A 37 -13.52 -8.29 -0.40
N ALA A 38 -14.80 -8.16 -0.74
CA ALA A 38 -15.73 -9.29 -0.72
C ALA A 38 -15.30 -10.41 -1.68
N ARG A 39 -14.74 -10.06 -2.82
CA ARG A 39 -14.22 -11.02 -3.80
C ARG A 39 -12.96 -11.72 -3.31
N LEU A 40 -12.02 -11.02 -2.72
CA LEU A 40 -10.85 -11.61 -2.10
C LEU A 40 -11.24 -12.65 -1.05
N TYR A 41 -12.14 -12.30 -0.14
CA TYR A 41 -12.64 -13.24 0.86
C TYR A 41 -13.28 -14.48 0.22
N SER A 42 -14.08 -14.29 -0.84
CA SER A 42 -14.72 -15.41 -1.52
C SER A 42 -13.73 -16.39 -2.17
N ILE A 43 -12.54 -15.92 -2.55
CA ILE A 43 -11.48 -16.75 -3.12
C ILE A 43 -10.70 -17.44 -2.02
N PHE A 44 -10.39 -16.75 -0.92
CA PHE A 44 -9.68 -17.36 0.21
C PHE A 44 -10.41 -18.57 0.81
N VAL A 45 -11.74 -18.54 0.88
CA VAL A 45 -12.53 -19.68 1.40
C VAL A 45 -12.64 -20.84 0.42
N ARG A 46 -12.10 -20.72 -0.80
CA ARG A 46 -12.16 -21.73 -1.86
C ARG A 46 -10.80 -22.30 -2.21
N GLN A 47 -9.85 -22.18 -1.33
CA GLN A 47 -8.56 -22.85 -1.49
C GLN A 47 -8.76 -24.36 -1.39
N ASP A 48 -8.14 -25.11 -2.30
CA ASP A 48 -8.31 -26.57 -2.36
C ASP A 48 -7.56 -27.27 -1.22
N SER A 49 -6.47 -26.67 -0.75
CA SER A 49 -5.69 -27.20 0.37
C SER A 49 -5.63 -26.20 1.52
N THR A 50 -5.91 -26.67 2.73
CA THR A 50 -5.79 -25.86 3.96
C THR A 50 -4.35 -25.74 4.46
N THR A 51 -3.43 -26.54 3.93
CA THR A 51 -2.04 -26.64 4.43
C THR A 51 -1.00 -26.14 3.43
N SER A 52 -1.29 -26.24 2.13
CA SER A 52 -0.32 -25.94 1.07
C SER A 52 -0.74 -24.79 0.14
N SER A 53 -1.93 -24.25 0.31
CA SER A 53 -2.38 -23.14 -0.54
C SER A 53 -1.58 -21.86 -0.29
N VAL A 54 -1.26 -21.17 -1.38
CA VAL A 54 -0.48 -19.92 -1.38
C VAL A 54 -1.28 -18.82 -2.05
N THR A 55 -1.29 -17.65 -1.45
CA THR A 55 -1.83 -16.43 -2.06
C THR A 55 -0.71 -15.44 -2.32
N ILE A 56 -0.60 -14.98 -3.54
CA ILE A 56 0.35 -13.97 -3.99
C ILE A 56 -0.43 -12.76 -4.46
N LEU A 57 -0.19 -11.60 -3.84
CA LEU A 57 -0.74 -10.32 -4.27
C LEU A 57 0.39 -9.44 -4.77
N ILE A 58 0.28 -9.01 -6.03
CA ILE A 58 1.20 -8.07 -6.67
C ILE A 58 0.39 -6.84 -7.03
N MET A 59 0.76 -5.68 -6.49
CA MET A 59 0.08 -4.42 -6.81
C MET A 59 0.87 -3.21 -6.34
N GLN A 60 0.53 -2.06 -6.89
CA GLN A 60 0.91 -0.77 -6.32
C GLN A 60 -0.01 -0.44 -5.13
N ARG A 61 0.51 0.31 -4.16
CA ARG A 61 -0.29 0.83 -3.06
C ARG A 61 -1.04 2.07 -3.54
N LEU A 62 -2.34 1.97 -3.72
CA LEU A 62 -3.16 3.03 -4.29
C LEU A 62 -4.04 3.74 -3.26
N HIS A 63 -4.33 3.11 -2.13
CA HIS A 63 -5.19 3.67 -1.09
C HIS A 63 -4.85 3.05 0.27
N GLU A 64 -5.15 3.74 1.36
CA GLU A 64 -4.96 3.22 2.72
C GLU A 64 -5.79 1.96 3.01
N GLU A 65 -6.95 1.83 2.34
CA GLU A 65 -7.84 0.66 2.43
C GLU A 65 -7.79 -0.22 1.16
N ASP A 66 -6.66 -0.28 0.47
CA ASP A 66 -6.51 -1.15 -0.69
C ASP A 66 -6.41 -2.64 -0.31
N ALA A 67 -6.36 -3.50 -1.31
CA ALA A 67 -6.29 -4.94 -1.09
C ALA A 67 -5.01 -5.37 -0.35
N ALA A 68 -3.89 -4.67 -0.55
CA ALA A 68 -2.66 -4.96 0.17
C ALA A 68 -2.82 -4.65 1.67
N GLN A 69 -3.43 -3.51 2.01
CA GLN A 69 -3.70 -3.19 3.42
C GLN A 69 -4.62 -4.21 4.06
N LEU A 70 -5.66 -4.65 3.34
CA LEU A 70 -6.55 -5.70 3.85
C LEU A 70 -5.78 -6.96 4.27
N LEU A 71 -4.84 -7.43 3.43
CA LEU A 71 -4.03 -8.61 3.76
C LEU A 71 -3.07 -8.37 4.93
N LEU A 72 -2.50 -7.18 5.02
CA LEU A 72 -1.62 -6.81 6.12
C LEU A 72 -2.37 -6.75 7.45
N ASP A 73 -3.59 -6.22 7.45
CA ASP A 73 -4.44 -6.09 8.65
C ASP A 73 -4.91 -7.45 9.18
N MET A 74 -5.01 -8.46 8.32
CA MET A 74 -5.33 -9.84 8.74
C MET A 74 -4.26 -10.45 9.65
N LYS A 75 -3.02 -9.96 9.58
CA LYS A 75 -1.88 -10.45 10.39
C LYS A 75 -1.74 -11.97 10.38
N LEU A 76 -2.01 -12.58 9.22
CA LEU A 76 -1.92 -14.03 9.08
C LEU A 76 -0.47 -14.49 9.29
N PRO A 77 -0.27 -15.63 9.96
CA PRO A 77 1.07 -16.21 10.09
C PRO A 77 1.65 -16.51 8.70
N LYS A 78 2.97 -16.35 8.55
CA LYS A 78 3.69 -16.55 7.28
C LYS A 78 3.29 -15.56 6.17
N THR A 79 2.83 -14.37 6.52
CA THR A 79 2.67 -13.28 5.55
C THR A 79 4.02 -12.64 5.27
N TYR A 80 4.42 -12.66 3.99
CA TYR A 80 5.65 -12.03 3.52
C TYR A 80 5.30 -10.74 2.78
N HIS A 81 5.73 -9.62 3.32
CA HIS A 81 5.49 -8.32 2.72
C HIS A 81 6.76 -7.77 2.10
N LEU A 82 6.82 -7.69 0.78
CA LEU A 82 7.90 -7.06 0.03
C LEU A 82 7.41 -5.70 -0.49
N MET A 83 7.92 -4.61 0.08
CA MET A 83 7.58 -3.24 -0.29
C MET A 83 8.80 -2.52 -0.82
N LEU A 84 8.79 -2.20 -2.12
CA LEU A 84 9.91 -1.59 -2.83
C LEU A 84 9.49 -0.25 -3.43
N PRO A 85 9.75 0.89 -2.76
CA PRO A 85 9.50 2.20 -3.32
C PRO A 85 10.47 2.48 -4.48
N MET A 86 10.05 3.31 -5.44
CA MET A 86 10.87 3.74 -6.57
C MET A 86 12.14 4.44 -6.08
N GLU A 87 12.01 5.31 -5.11
CA GLU A 87 13.12 5.99 -4.45
C GLU A 87 13.23 5.47 -3.02
N TYR A 88 14.40 4.99 -2.65
CA TYR A 88 14.65 4.45 -1.32
C TYR A 88 14.45 5.50 -0.22
N ASP A 89 13.74 5.11 0.81
CA ASP A 89 13.56 5.86 2.04
C ASP A 89 14.16 5.06 3.21
N PRO A 90 15.24 5.55 3.84
CA PRO A 90 15.87 4.87 4.98
C PRO A 90 14.92 4.62 6.16
N LYS A 91 13.90 5.49 6.34
CA LYS A 91 12.91 5.36 7.42
C LYS A 91 11.91 4.23 7.17
N ARG A 92 11.79 3.78 5.92
CA ARG A 92 10.86 2.76 5.47
C ARG A 92 11.56 1.59 4.79
N LYS A 93 12.75 1.26 5.26
CA LYS A 93 13.54 0.14 4.75
C LYS A 93 12.74 -1.16 4.82
N CYS A 94 12.59 -1.83 3.70
CA CYS A 94 11.89 -3.12 3.65
C CYS A 94 12.77 -4.23 4.22
N VAL A 95 12.20 -4.98 5.14
CA VAL A 95 12.76 -6.22 5.69
C VAL A 95 11.64 -7.25 5.71
N THR A 96 11.84 -8.38 5.01
CA THR A 96 10.85 -9.47 5.00
C THR A 96 11.12 -10.46 6.12
N LEU A 97 10.17 -11.34 6.40
CA LEU A 97 10.41 -12.54 7.19
C LEU A 97 11.35 -13.50 6.41
N PRO A 98 12.09 -14.38 7.10
CA PRO A 98 12.78 -15.47 6.45
C PRO A 98 11.82 -16.34 5.64
N MET A 99 12.18 -16.69 4.39
CA MET A 99 11.33 -17.46 3.48
C MET A 99 11.88 -18.86 3.30
N GLY A 100 10.99 -19.85 3.32
CA GLY A 100 11.36 -21.27 3.14
C GLY A 100 12.37 -21.73 4.18
N ASP A 101 13.43 -22.39 3.73
CA ASP A 101 14.50 -22.90 4.59
C ASP A 101 15.54 -21.84 4.96
N SER A 102 15.41 -20.62 4.45
CA SER A 102 16.30 -19.51 4.82
C SER A 102 16.09 -19.10 6.28
N LYS A 103 17.18 -18.99 7.02
CA LYS A 103 17.16 -18.45 8.38
C LYS A 103 17.30 -16.93 8.42
N THR A 104 17.57 -16.30 7.27
CA THR A 104 17.81 -14.85 7.18
C THR A 104 16.68 -14.16 6.46
N ALA A 105 16.23 -13.04 7.02
CA ALA A 105 15.31 -12.12 6.37
C ALA A 105 16.00 -11.46 5.16
N TRP A 106 15.24 -11.27 4.08
CA TRP A 106 15.72 -10.41 3.01
C TRP A 106 15.59 -8.95 3.43
N THR A 107 16.58 -8.16 3.12
CA THR A 107 16.62 -6.73 3.42
C THR A 107 16.92 -5.96 2.16
N ASP A 108 16.21 -4.85 1.94
CA ASP A 108 16.48 -3.96 0.81
C ASP A 108 17.97 -3.55 0.81
N PRO A 109 18.74 -3.89 -0.24
CA PRO A 109 20.16 -3.62 -0.29
C PRO A 109 20.52 -2.15 -0.46
N ARG A 110 19.55 -1.31 -0.85
CA ARG A 110 19.76 0.13 -1.02
C ARG A 110 20.09 0.78 0.34
N SER A 111 20.93 1.79 0.31
CA SER A 111 21.42 2.44 1.53
C SER A 111 21.38 3.96 1.48
N LYS A 112 21.34 4.55 0.28
CA LYS A 112 21.36 6.00 0.10
C LYS A 112 19.94 6.52 -0.07
N ASP A 113 19.61 7.59 0.65
CA ASP A 113 18.31 8.26 0.46
C ASP A 113 18.08 8.60 -1.01
N LYS A 114 16.85 8.36 -1.50
CA LYS A 114 16.43 8.53 -2.90
C LYS A 114 17.20 7.69 -3.93
N GLU A 115 17.87 6.63 -3.51
CA GLU A 115 18.45 5.66 -4.42
C GLU A 115 17.34 4.97 -5.22
N LEU A 116 17.49 4.93 -6.56
CA LEU A 116 16.47 4.38 -7.44
C LEU A 116 16.40 2.85 -7.33
N LEU A 117 15.19 2.31 -7.46
CA LEU A 117 14.95 0.87 -7.42
C LEU A 117 15.64 0.15 -8.60
N TRP A 118 15.57 0.70 -9.79
CA TRP A 118 16.11 0.09 -10.99
C TRP A 118 16.67 1.14 -11.98
N PRO A 119 17.85 1.71 -11.69
CA PRO A 119 18.39 2.85 -12.46
C PRO A 119 18.63 2.56 -13.95
N SER A 120 18.97 1.30 -14.30
CA SER A 120 19.22 0.91 -15.69
C SER A 120 17.96 0.88 -16.56
N ARG A 121 16.78 0.61 -15.95
CA ARG A 121 15.49 0.61 -16.64
C ARG A 121 14.76 1.94 -16.49
N MET A 122 14.86 2.55 -15.33
CA MET A 122 14.17 3.78 -14.95
C MET A 122 15.21 4.80 -14.43
N PRO A 123 15.95 5.46 -15.34
CA PRO A 123 16.94 6.46 -14.95
C PRO A 123 16.29 7.67 -14.28
N ARG A 124 17.07 8.46 -13.55
CA ARG A 124 16.61 9.63 -12.79
C ARG A 124 15.75 10.57 -13.64
N SER A 125 16.19 10.90 -14.86
CA SER A 125 15.45 11.77 -15.76
C SER A 125 14.04 11.27 -16.03
N TYR A 126 13.90 9.97 -16.31
CA TYR A 126 12.60 9.35 -16.55
C TYR A 126 11.70 9.35 -15.29
N VAL A 127 12.27 9.07 -14.13
CA VAL A 127 11.50 9.11 -12.86
C VAL A 127 11.01 10.53 -12.56
N ASP A 128 11.81 11.54 -12.87
CA ASP A 128 11.42 12.94 -12.67
C ASP A 128 10.31 13.37 -13.66
N GLU A 129 10.38 12.93 -14.92
CA GLU A 129 9.29 13.10 -15.91
C GLU A 129 8.01 12.38 -15.45
N LEU A 130 8.12 11.15 -14.95
CA LEU A 130 6.99 10.37 -14.45
C LEU A 130 6.30 11.06 -13.28
N LYS A 131 7.08 11.68 -12.38
CA LYS A 131 6.52 12.49 -11.28
C LYS A 131 5.71 13.69 -11.78
N ILE A 132 6.12 14.32 -12.89
CA ILE A 132 5.37 15.41 -13.53
C ILE A 132 4.08 14.87 -14.12
N MET A 133 4.13 13.73 -14.83
CA MET A 133 2.96 13.10 -15.45
C MET A 133 1.91 12.66 -14.42
N LEU A 134 2.34 12.17 -13.26
CA LEU A 134 1.44 11.77 -12.17
C LEU A 134 0.71 12.95 -11.52
N GLY A 135 1.20 14.16 -11.69
CA GLY A 135 0.56 15.41 -11.33
C GLY A 135 0.49 15.66 -9.83
N THR A 136 -0.26 14.87 -9.07
CA THR A 136 -0.53 15.10 -7.65
C THR A 136 0.48 14.40 -6.74
N GLU A 137 0.67 14.93 -5.53
CA GLU A 137 1.49 14.27 -4.51
C GLU A 137 0.88 12.95 -4.08
N TYR A 138 -0.44 12.85 -4.04
CA TYR A 138 -1.16 11.60 -3.79
C TYR A 138 -0.74 10.50 -4.78
N ASN A 139 -0.78 10.77 -6.09
CA ASN A 139 -0.40 9.80 -7.10
C ASN A 139 1.09 9.43 -7.02
N ARG A 140 1.96 10.39 -6.74
CA ARG A 140 3.41 10.15 -6.59
C ARG A 140 3.71 9.30 -5.38
N SER A 141 3.15 9.63 -4.23
CA SER A 141 3.38 8.90 -2.98
C SER A 141 2.79 7.49 -3.04
N SER A 142 1.60 7.31 -3.61
CA SER A 142 0.98 6.01 -3.72
C SER A 142 1.68 5.13 -4.76
N GLN A 143 1.75 5.57 -6.02
CA GLN A 143 2.21 4.71 -7.11
C GLN A 143 3.73 4.51 -7.11
N LEU A 144 4.52 5.56 -6.83
CA LEU A 144 5.97 5.44 -6.83
C LEU A 144 6.55 5.06 -5.48
N GLN A 145 5.99 5.58 -4.39
CA GLN A 145 6.59 5.39 -3.08
C GLN A 145 5.89 4.32 -2.22
N GLN A 146 4.85 3.67 -2.74
CA GLN A 146 4.08 2.68 -2.01
C GLN A 146 3.57 3.21 -0.67
N LEU A 147 3.22 4.51 -0.64
CA LEU A 147 2.78 5.24 0.53
C LEU A 147 1.47 5.96 0.20
N PRO A 148 0.33 5.26 0.18
CA PRO A 148 -0.94 5.92 0.00
C PRO A 148 -1.20 6.86 1.17
N THR A 149 -1.53 8.10 0.84
CA THR A 149 -1.97 9.12 1.80
C THR A 149 -3.46 9.35 1.61
N ALA A 150 -4.17 9.77 2.64
CA ALA A 150 -5.58 10.13 2.47
C ALA A 150 -5.70 11.29 1.46
N GLU A 151 -6.51 11.12 0.42
CA GLU A 151 -6.73 12.14 -0.61
C GLU A 151 -7.25 13.45 0.00
N SER A 152 -8.04 13.34 1.07
CA SER A 152 -8.63 14.47 1.81
C SER A 152 -7.75 14.98 2.97
N GLY A 153 -6.69 14.27 3.35
CA GLY A 153 -5.89 14.57 4.55
C GLY A 153 -4.97 15.79 4.44
N ASN A 154 -4.81 16.35 3.24
CA ASN A 154 -3.87 17.45 3.01
C ASN A 154 -4.49 18.87 3.01
N ILE A 155 -5.80 19.00 3.29
CA ILE A 155 -6.44 20.32 3.39
C ILE A 155 -5.93 21.04 4.65
N PHE A 156 -5.72 20.30 5.74
CA PHE A 156 -5.17 20.83 6.97
C PHE A 156 -3.78 20.24 7.24
N LYS A 157 -2.74 21.05 7.14
CA LYS A 157 -1.39 20.64 7.52
C LYS A 157 -1.23 20.74 9.03
N GLN A 158 -0.62 19.72 9.64
CA GLN A 158 -0.37 19.70 11.08
C GLN A 158 0.40 20.94 11.55
N ASP A 159 1.31 21.47 10.72
CA ASP A 159 2.10 22.69 10.99
C ASP A 159 1.25 23.96 11.06
N TRP A 160 -0.02 23.91 10.63
CA TRP A 160 -0.93 25.05 10.73
C TRP A 160 -1.58 25.17 12.11
N PHE A 161 -1.50 24.09 12.92
CA PHE A 161 -2.08 24.06 14.25
C PHE A 161 -0.98 24.33 15.28
N ASN A 162 -1.10 25.43 16.00
CA ASN A 162 -0.29 25.68 17.18
C ASN A 162 -0.86 24.84 18.32
N ILE A 163 -0.17 23.74 18.64
CA ILE A 163 -0.51 22.90 19.78
C ILE A 163 0.10 23.56 21.02
N TRP A 164 -0.70 23.85 22.03
CA TRP A 164 -0.21 24.35 23.31
C TRP A 164 -0.43 23.32 24.42
N ASP A 165 0.40 23.43 25.45
CA ASP A 165 0.21 22.68 26.68
C ASP A 165 -0.96 23.29 27.44
N GLU A 166 -1.90 22.48 27.97
CA GLU A 166 -3.08 22.91 28.76
C GLU A 166 -2.71 23.85 29.90
N LYS A 167 -1.50 23.70 30.46
CA LYS A 167 -0.97 24.58 31.53
C LYS A 167 -0.59 25.97 31.06
N LYS A 168 -0.50 26.23 29.76
CA LYS A 168 -0.04 27.47 29.14
C LYS A 168 -1.01 27.99 28.09
N ALA A 169 -2.29 27.73 28.27
CA ALA A 169 -3.31 28.24 27.34
C ALA A 169 -3.16 29.77 27.20
N PRO A 170 -3.23 30.31 25.98
CA PRO A 170 -3.16 31.75 25.78
C PRO A 170 -4.34 32.43 26.47
N ALA A 171 -4.11 33.66 26.94
CA ALA A 171 -5.19 34.46 27.50
C ALA A 171 -6.23 34.75 26.38
N CYS A 172 -7.44 34.32 26.59
CA CYS A 172 -8.53 34.49 25.62
C CYS A 172 -9.56 35.45 26.20
N LEU A 173 -10.07 36.36 25.35
CA LEU A 173 -11.18 37.24 25.68
C LEU A 173 -12.53 36.53 25.57
N CYS A 174 -12.59 35.48 24.78
CA CYS A 174 -13.80 34.68 24.55
C CYS A 174 -13.41 33.25 24.20
N ILE A 175 -14.11 32.26 24.75
CA ILE A 175 -14.02 30.86 24.39
C ILE A 175 -15.38 30.49 23.78
N VAL A 176 -15.35 30.00 22.51
CA VAL A 176 -16.52 29.46 21.83
C VAL A 176 -16.36 27.95 21.73
N GLN A 177 -17.29 27.23 22.31
CA GLN A 177 -17.36 25.76 22.21
C GLN A 177 -18.55 25.42 21.30
N SER A 178 -18.29 24.67 20.25
CA SER A 178 -19.31 24.15 19.33
C SER A 178 -19.62 22.68 19.60
#